data_f11d12242a21d52a8137ce979ec1ca34
#
_entry.id   f11d12242a21d52a8137ce979ec1ca34
#
_cell.length_a   1.000
_cell.length_b   1.000
_cell.length_c   1.000
_cell.angle_alpha   90.00
_cell.angle_beta   90.00
_cell.angle_gamma   90.00
#
_symmetry.space_group_name_H-M   'P 1'
#
loop_
_entity.id
_entity.type
_entity.pdbx_description
1 polymer ?
#
loop_
_entity_poly.entity_id
_entity_poly.type
_entity_poly.pdbx_seq_one_letter_code
_entity_poly.pdbx_strand_id
1 'polypeptide(L)'
;MGGGRGRVFKPRVRNLHSLISNSSDLDNSKPTYPEPILQEEGWFFPNPHAARLHNKSGIGIQVSGGIILNCEEMIFCHLHRHVPLPKDFIVDNLTKDQDIFARILVYEYTRKGGEISIPTSYNRYSEYFEKSSLLLWSRDKSWQSDKPDTHIRWFWSKQVVDWNDIFRWVDEVQALNCNADIYIIDEELEVTGYRLSFEDLQGVNQTWNDLSSSEKESLIELYNQRTESKIGSFIDDLEAWPLKSIGYEHFSGVNLNPDEMNWLESKIQSGNDRESLFNNLVDRGLILRSGFKYGCKWRVYNDTIQSCHAPWLVEPVETSATNWQGVCLSVRLAAGVHKLWVCAKHYSGNWKFLSISRWTSGKK
;
A
#
# COMPACT_ATOMS: atom_id res chain seq x y z
N MET A 1 -16.45 -0.98 39.69
CA MET A 1 -17.16 -1.87 38.77
C MET A 1 -17.54 -1.08 37.52
N GLY A 2 -16.76 -1.12 36.49
CA GLY A 2 -17.01 -0.42 35.21
C GLY A 2 -17.47 -1.43 34.19
N GLY A 3 -18.78 -1.45 33.89
CA GLY A 3 -19.37 -2.30 32.88
C GLY A 3 -18.91 -1.90 31.49
N GLY A 4 -18.01 -2.71 30.89
CA GLY A 4 -17.63 -2.61 29.48
C GLY A 4 -18.84 -2.90 28.59
N ARG A 5 -19.35 -1.90 27.89
CA ARG A 5 -20.34 -2.10 26.83
C ARG A 5 -19.66 -2.85 25.68
N GLY A 6 -19.85 -4.17 25.64
CA GLY A 6 -19.46 -5.00 24.51
C GLY A 6 -20.09 -4.43 23.23
N ARG A 7 -19.27 -4.11 22.22
CA ARG A 7 -19.77 -3.76 20.90
C ARG A 7 -20.44 -5.00 20.31
N VAL A 8 -21.77 -4.96 20.18
CA VAL A 8 -22.52 -5.98 19.46
C VAL A 8 -22.09 -5.94 17.99
N PHE A 9 -21.50 -7.02 17.51
CA PHE A 9 -21.20 -7.18 16.08
C PHE A 9 -22.49 -7.11 15.28
N LYS A 10 -22.64 -6.09 14.45
CA LYS A 10 -23.72 -6.01 13.45
C LYS A 10 -23.10 -6.43 12.11
N PRO A 11 -23.50 -7.61 11.58
CA PRO A 11 -23.05 -8.00 10.25
C PRO A 11 -23.47 -6.93 9.23
N ARG A 12 -22.56 -6.57 8.32
CA ARG A 12 -22.93 -5.73 7.18
C ARG A 12 -23.86 -6.53 6.29
N VAL A 13 -25.11 -6.15 6.28
CA VAL A 13 -26.07 -6.65 5.29
C VAL A 13 -25.71 -5.97 3.97
N ARG A 14 -25.19 -6.72 3.01
CA ARG A 14 -25.09 -6.26 1.62
C ARG A 14 -26.52 -6.17 1.08
N ASN A 15 -26.97 -4.99 0.73
CA ASN A 15 -28.11 -4.87 -0.17
C ASN A 15 -27.60 -5.24 -1.57
N LEU A 16 -27.68 -6.51 -1.92
CA LEU A 16 -27.55 -6.98 -3.29
C LEU A 16 -28.78 -6.45 -4.03
N HIS A 17 -28.65 -5.27 -4.62
CA HIS A 17 -29.62 -4.83 -5.60
C HIS A 17 -29.46 -5.73 -6.81
N SER A 18 -30.49 -6.53 -7.10
CA SER A 18 -30.57 -7.25 -8.35
C SER A 18 -30.41 -6.27 -9.51
N LEU A 19 -29.45 -6.52 -10.40
CA LEU A 19 -29.32 -5.76 -11.64
C LEU A 19 -30.53 -5.96 -12.56
N ILE A 20 -31.35 -6.97 -12.27
CA ILE A 20 -32.61 -7.25 -12.91
C ILE A 20 -33.70 -6.57 -12.06
N SER A 21 -34.06 -5.35 -12.37
CA SER A 21 -35.27 -4.74 -11.83
C SER A 21 -36.45 -5.50 -12.44
N ASN A 22 -37.19 -6.26 -11.62
CA ASN A 22 -38.50 -6.68 -12.01
C ASN A 22 -39.32 -5.46 -12.36
N SER A 23 -39.86 -5.41 -13.57
CA SER A 23 -40.59 -4.29 -14.17
C SER A 23 -41.93 -3.95 -13.47
N SER A 24 -42.15 -4.38 -12.24
CA SER A 24 -43.42 -4.18 -11.51
C SER A 24 -43.43 -3.05 -10.50
N ASP A 25 -42.26 -2.44 -10.16
CA ASP A 25 -42.19 -1.30 -9.25
C ASP A 25 -41.78 -0.01 -10.00
N LEU A 26 -42.59 0.42 -10.94
CA LEU A 26 -42.51 1.75 -11.55
C LEU A 26 -42.98 2.80 -10.51
N ASP A 27 -42.05 3.26 -9.68
CA ASP A 27 -42.21 4.51 -8.99
C ASP A 27 -42.20 5.64 -10.03
N ASN A 28 -43.39 6.17 -10.35
CA ASN A 28 -43.62 7.20 -11.37
C ASN A 28 -42.93 8.56 -11.08
N SER A 29 -42.13 8.66 -10.02
CA SER A 29 -41.41 9.86 -9.61
C SER A 29 -39.94 9.91 -10.10
N LYS A 30 -39.39 8.81 -10.67
CA LYS A 30 -38.01 8.76 -11.13
C LYS A 30 -37.90 9.24 -12.58
N PRO A 31 -36.89 10.06 -12.91
CA PRO A 31 -36.70 10.49 -14.29
C PRO A 31 -36.40 9.29 -15.18
N THR A 32 -37.14 9.16 -16.26
CA THR A 32 -36.88 8.13 -17.28
C THR A 32 -35.73 8.60 -18.15
N TYR A 33 -34.58 7.97 -18.01
CA TYR A 33 -33.42 8.21 -18.89
C TYR A 33 -33.50 7.34 -20.13
N PRO A 34 -33.00 7.86 -21.29
CA PRO A 34 -32.86 7.02 -22.48
C PRO A 34 -31.84 5.90 -22.23
N GLU A 35 -32.04 4.77 -22.86
CA GLU A 35 -31.06 3.68 -22.84
C GLU A 35 -29.82 4.10 -23.65
N PRO A 36 -28.59 3.94 -23.10
CA PRO A 36 -27.38 4.22 -23.82
C PRO A 36 -27.21 3.33 -25.05
N ILE A 37 -26.66 3.88 -26.11
CA ILE A 37 -26.51 3.22 -27.40
C ILE A 37 -25.06 2.80 -27.59
N LEU A 38 -24.80 1.53 -27.87
CA LEU A 38 -23.46 1.02 -28.15
C LEU A 38 -22.92 1.64 -29.46
N GLN A 39 -21.73 2.23 -29.37
CA GLN A 39 -20.93 2.75 -30.49
C GLN A 39 -19.54 2.13 -30.48
N GLU A 40 -18.70 2.46 -31.45
CA GLU A 40 -17.34 1.90 -31.56
C GLU A 40 -16.47 2.23 -30.34
N GLU A 41 -16.59 3.43 -29.78
CA GLU A 41 -15.78 3.92 -28.66
C GLU A 41 -16.39 3.64 -27.28
N GLY A 42 -17.60 3.07 -27.19
CA GLY A 42 -18.30 2.79 -25.94
C GLY A 42 -19.80 3.05 -26.01
N TRP A 43 -20.40 3.43 -24.87
CA TRP A 43 -21.85 3.60 -24.75
C TRP A 43 -22.24 5.08 -24.81
N PHE A 44 -22.84 5.51 -25.91
CA PHE A 44 -23.31 6.88 -26.08
C PHE A 44 -24.52 7.18 -25.20
N PHE A 45 -24.45 8.22 -24.39
CA PHE A 45 -25.54 8.73 -23.57
C PHE A 45 -25.83 10.20 -23.93
N PRO A 46 -27.08 10.54 -24.35
CA PRO A 46 -27.38 11.85 -24.94
C PRO A 46 -27.60 12.96 -23.92
N ASN A 47 -27.42 14.20 -24.37
CA ASN A 47 -27.81 15.40 -23.65
C ASN A 47 -29.36 15.50 -23.55
N PRO A 48 -29.93 16.23 -22.55
CA PRO A 48 -29.24 17.09 -21.57
C PRO A 48 -28.69 16.33 -20.36
N HIS A 49 -29.03 15.08 -20.14
CA HIS A 49 -28.69 14.32 -18.95
C HIS A 49 -27.19 14.05 -18.85
N ALA A 50 -26.54 13.81 -19.98
CA ALA A 50 -25.11 13.56 -20.10
C ALA A 50 -24.25 14.72 -19.55
N ALA A 51 -24.61 15.96 -19.88
CA ALA A 51 -23.86 17.14 -19.45
C ALA A 51 -23.75 17.26 -17.92
N ARG A 52 -24.80 16.86 -17.17
CA ARG A 52 -24.77 16.89 -15.70
C ARG A 52 -23.84 15.84 -15.14
N LEU A 53 -23.84 14.63 -15.70
CA LEU A 53 -22.96 13.54 -15.28
C LEU A 53 -21.49 13.93 -15.51
N HIS A 54 -21.18 14.44 -16.68
CA HIS A 54 -19.82 14.83 -17.04
C HIS A 54 -19.34 16.02 -16.20
N ASN A 55 -20.05 17.13 -16.22
CA ASN A 55 -19.59 18.37 -15.59
C ASN A 55 -19.47 18.27 -14.07
N LYS A 56 -20.39 17.53 -13.40
CA LYS A 56 -20.39 17.43 -11.94
C LYS A 56 -19.54 16.26 -11.39
N SER A 57 -19.39 15.21 -12.17
CA SER A 57 -18.84 13.96 -11.66
C SER A 57 -17.69 13.41 -12.50
N GLY A 58 -17.27 14.08 -13.57
CA GLY A 58 -16.21 13.60 -14.46
C GLY A 58 -16.52 12.24 -15.10
N ILE A 59 -17.80 11.92 -15.33
CA ILE A 59 -18.24 10.67 -15.92
C ILE A 59 -18.31 10.81 -17.43
N GLY A 60 -17.72 9.85 -18.15
CA GLY A 60 -17.74 9.77 -19.61
C GLY A 60 -16.81 10.76 -20.32
N ILE A 61 -16.63 10.52 -21.61
CA ILE A 61 -15.91 11.42 -22.53
C ILE A 61 -16.93 12.29 -23.25
N GLN A 62 -16.74 13.59 -23.26
CA GLN A 62 -17.62 14.50 -23.96
C GLN A 62 -17.45 14.38 -25.47
N VAL A 63 -18.56 14.18 -26.15
CA VAL A 63 -18.68 14.13 -27.63
C VAL A 63 -19.83 15.01 -28.11
N SER A 64 -19.98 15.13 -29.43
CA SER A 64 -21.10 15.88 -30.00
C SER A 64 -22.44 15.25 -29.57
N GLY A 65 -23.29 16.03 -28.92
CA GLY A 65 -24.63 15.62 -28.51
C GLY A 65 -24.73 14.81 -27.20
N GLY A 66 -23.61 14.46 -26.56
CA GLY A 66 -23.65 13.65 -25.32
C GLY A 66 -22.28 13.30 -24.75
N ILE A 67 -22.23 12.14 -24.14
CA ILE A 67 -20.99 11.52 -23.62
C ILE A 67 -20.88 10.06 -24.04
N ILE A 68 -19.65 9.55 -24.14
CA ILE A 68 -19.37 8.12 -24.26
C ILE A 68 -19.00 7.61 -22.87
N LEU A 69 -19.66 6.54 -22.43
CA LEU A 69 -19.44 5.84 -21.18
C LEU A 69 -18.68 4.54 -21.44
N ASN A 70 -17.73 4.20 -20.58
CA ASN A 70 -17.17 2.86 -20.56
C ASN A 70 -18.02 1.90 -19.69
N CYS A 71 -17.61 0.62 -19.59
CA CYS A 71 -18.38 -0.37 -18.84
C CYS A 71 -18.52 -0.07 -17.36
N GLU A 72 -17.45 0.40 -16.72
CA GLU A 72 -17.42 0.76 -15.30
C GLU A 72 -18.38 1.90 -14.99
N GLU A 73 -18.41 2.88 -15.86
CA GLU A 73 -19.29 4.05 -15.73
C GLU A 73 -20.75 3.71 -16.03
N MET A 74 -21.00 2.82 -16.99
CA MET A 74 -22.34 2.30 -17.26
C MET A 74 -22.95 1.64 -16.02
N ILE A 75 -22.23 0.73 -15.38
CA ILE A 75 -22.67 0.06 -14.15
C ILE A 75 -22.84 1.05 -13.00
N PHE A 76 -21.88 1.97 -12.81
CA PHE A 76 -21.98 3.01 -11.79
C PHE A 76 -23.21 3.90 -12.01
N CYS A 77 -23.46 4.33 -13.25
CA CYS A 77 -24.62 5.15 -13.60
C CYS A 77 -25.93 4.37 -13.43
N HIS A 78 -25.95 3.07 -13.73
CA HIS A 78 -27.10 2.23 -13.46
C HIS A 78 -27.42 2.17 -11.97
N LEU A 79 -26.44 1.82 -11.14
CA LEU A 79 -26.62 1.63 -9.69
C LEU A 79 -26.94 2.94 -8.95
N HIS A 80 -26.33 4.06 -9.35
CA HIS A 80 -26.36 5.30 -8.57
C HIS A 80 -27.06 6.46 -9.26
N ARG A 81 -27.43 6.35 -10.53
CA ARG A 81 -28.04 7.43 -11.31
C ARG A 81 -29.26 6.99 -12.12
N HIS A 82 -29.69 5.74 -11.98
CA HIS A 82 -30.87 5.15 -12.62
C HIS A 82 -30.82 5.16 -14.16
N VAL A 83 -29.62 5.15 -14.74
CA VAL A 83 -29.45 4.98 -16.19
C VAL A 83 -29.82 3.54 -16.55
N PRO A 84 -30.67 3.28 -17.55
CA PRO A 84 -31.01 1.92 -17.95
C PRO A 84 -29.77 1.15 -18.43
N LEU A 85 -29.78 -0.16 -18.19
CA LEU A 85 -28.71 -1.04 -18.64
C LEU A 85 -29.27 -1.95 -19.75
N PRO A 86 -28.56 -2.09 -20.88
CA PRO A 86 -28.95 -3.02 -21.92
C PRO A 86 -29.06 -4.46 -21.42
N LYS A 87 -29.93 -5.25 -22.07
CA LYS A 87 -30.04 -6.66 -21.75
C LYS A 87 -28.69 -7.37 -21.95
N ASP A 88 -28.41 -8.34 -21.09
CA ASP A 88 -27.19 -9.17 -21.12
C ASP A 88 -25.86 -8.38 -21.04
N PHE A 89 -25.90 -7.09 -20.69
CA PHE A 89 -24.74 -6.19 -20.63
C PHE A 89 -23.52 -6.77 -19.90
N ILE A 90 -23.72 -7.35 -18.72
CA ILE A 90 -22.63 -7.92 -17.92
C ILE A 90 -21.99 -9.11 -18.62
N VAL A 91 -22.82 -10.04 -19.12
CA VAL A 91 -22.35 -11.29 -19.77
C VAL A 91 -21.58 -10.96 -21.05
N ASP A 92 -22.10 -10.03 -21.87
CA ASP A 92 -21.48 -9.62 -23.12
C ASP A 92 -20.13 -8.93 -22.92
N ASN A 93 -20.00 -8.14 -21.85
CA ASN A 93 -18.73 -7.48 -21.54
C ASN A 93 -17.75 -8.43 -20.84
N LEU A 94 -18.21 -9.33 -19.98
CA LEU A 94 -17.34 -10.31 -19.30
C LEU A 94 -16.71 -11.31 -20.31
N THR A 95 -17.42 -11.66 -21.38
CA THR A 95 -16.85 -12.53 -22.43
C THR A 95 -15.74 -11.86 -23.22
N LYS A 96 -15.72 -10.53 -23.28
CA LYS A 96 -14.68 -9.75 -23.97
C LYS A 96 -13.52 -9.40 -23.05
N ASP A 97 -13.80 -9.23 -21.77
CA ASP A 97 -12.84 -8.78 -20.78
C ASP A 97 -13.14 -9.41 -19.41
N GLN A 98 -12.30 -10.38 -19.02
CA GLN A 98 -12.45 -11.13 -17.77
C GLN A 98 -12.19 -10.28 -16.52
N ASP A 99 -11.51 -9.13 -16.65
CA ASP A 99 -11.19 -8.22 -15.55
C ASP A 99 -12.25 -7.15 -15.32
N ILE A 100 -13.36 -7.17 -16.09
CA ILE A 100 -14.41 -6.15 -16.00
C ILE A 100 -14.97 -5.99 -14.57
N PHE A 101 -15.13 -7.09 -13.83
CA PHE A 101 -15.60 -7.02 -12.45
C PHE A 101 -14.66 -6.26 -11.54
N ALA A 102 -13.34 -6.48 -11.66
CA ALA A 102 -12.35 -5.77 -10.87
C ALA A 102 -12.43 -4.27 -11.14
N ARG A 103 -12.48 -3.85 -12.42
CA ARG A 103 -12.59 -2.44 -12.79
C ARG A 103 -13.86 -1.78 -12.27
N ILE A 104 -15.02 -2.44 -12.41
CA ILE A 104 -16.31 -1.95 -11.90
C ILE A 104 -16.24 -1.74 -10.38
N LEU A 105 -15.75 -2.74 -9.65
CA LEU A 105 -15.70 -2.71 -8.20
C LEU A 105 -14.74 -1.62 -7.68
N VAL A 106 -13.57 -1.48 -8.28
CA VAL A 106 -12.61 -0.45 -7.90
C VAL A 106 -13.13 0.94 -8.24
N TYR A 107 -13.74 1.11 -9.42
CA TYR A 107 -14.37 2.37 -9.82
C TYR A 107 -15.47 2.79 -8.83
N GLU A 108 -16.36 1.86 -8.47
CA GLU A 108 -17.40 2.12 -7.48
C GLU A 108 -16.81 2.44 -6.09
N TYR A 109 -15.81 1.63 -5.66
CA TYR A 109 -15.18 1.79 -4.34
C TYR A 109 -14.53 3.16 -4.20
N THR A 110 -13.80 3.63 -5.20
CA THR A 110 -13.10 4.92 -5.19
C THR A 110 -14.05 6.10 -5.13
N ARG A 111 -15.30 5.94 -5.59
CA ARG A 111 -16.34 6.99 -5.58
C ARG A 111 -17.26 6.99 -4.35
N LYS A 112 -17.21 5.95 -3.51
CA LYS A 112 -18.04 5.85 -2.29
C LYS A 112 -17.87 7.02 -1.34
N GLY A 113 -16.67 7.56 -1.26
CA GLY A 113 -16.31 8.69 -0.45
C GLY A 113 -16.79 10.03 -1.01
N GLY A 114 -17.25 10.09 -2.26
CA GLY A 114 -17.62 11.33 -2.97
C GLY A 114 -16.44 11.98 -3.67
N GLU A 115 -15.30 11.31 -3.74
CA GLU A 115 -14.18 11.66 -4.60
C GLU A 115 -14.53 11.41 -6.07
N ILE A 116 -13.80 12.05 -6.98
CA ILE A 116 -13.93 11.83 -8.41
C ILE A 116 -12.76 10.98 -8.89
N SER A 117 -13.05 9.80 -9.43
CA SER A 117 -12.07 8.96 -10.11
C SER A 117 -12.35 8.88 -11.59
N ILE A 118 -11.31 8.95 -12.42
CA ILE A 118 -11.42 8.94 -13.88
C ILE A 118 -10.46 7.87 -14.43
N PRO A 119 -10.94 6.98 -15.33
CA PRO A 119 -10.09 5.99 -15.97
C PRO A 119 -9.00 6.62 -16.83
N THR A 120 -7.78 6.08 -16.74
CA THR A 120 -6.64 6.56 -17.54
C THR A 120 -6.72 6.12 -19.01
N SER A 121 -7.61 5.19 -19.34
CA SER A 121 -7.90 4.79 -20.72
C SER A 121 -8.49 5.90 -21.60
N TYR A 122 -8.93 7.01 -21.00
CA TYR A 122 -9.40 8.15 -21.77
C TYR A 122 -8.23 8.92 -22.40
N ASN A 123 -8.38 9.34 -23.66
CA ASN A 123 -7.33 10.02 -24.44
C ASN A 123 -6.64 11.17 -23.70
N ARG A 124 -7.38 11.92 -22.89
CA ARG A 124 -6.84 13.01 -22.06
C ARG A 124 -5.80 12.57 -21.06
N TYR A 125 -5.84 11.30 -20.64
CA TYR A 125 -4.99 10.73 -19.60
C TYR A 125 -4.18 9.52 -20.10
N SER A 126 -4.08 9.32 -21.41
CA SER A 126 -3.37 8.21 -22.05
C SER A 126 -1.90 8.10 -21.62
N GLU A 127 -1.27 9.23 -21.27
CA GLU A 127 0.11 9.26 -20.75
C GLU A 127 0.29 8.46 -19.44
N TYR A 128 -0.81 8.21 -18.70
CA TYR A 128 -0.80 7.47 -17.44
C TYR A 128 -1.29 6.02 -17.58
N PHE A 129 -1.80 5.63 -18.76
CA PHE A 129 -2.48 4.34 -18.93
C PHE A 129 -1.62 3.14 -18.55
N GLU A 130 -0.36 3.11 -18.97
CA GLU A 130 0.57 2.02 -18.61
C GLU A 130 1.00 2.04 -17.14
N LYS A 131 0.89 3.20 -16.50
CA LYS A 131 1.37 3.44 -15.13
C LYS A 131 0.28 3.28 -14.08
N SER A 132 -0.95 3.67 -14.39
CA SER A 132 -2.07 3.69 -13.46
C SER A 132 -3.38 3.33 -14.16
N SER A 133 -4.33 2.74 -13.42
CA SER A 133 -5.65 2.37 -13.95
C SER A 133 -6.67 3.49 -13.82
N LEU A 134 -6.60 4.26 -12.72
CA LEU A 134 -7.48 5.38 -12.41
C LEU A 134 -6.67 6.53 -11.84
N LEU A 135 -7.17 7.74 -12.04
CA LEU A 135 -6.74 8.96 -11.37
C LEU A 135 -7.85 9.44 -10.45
N LEU A 136 -7.51 9.96 -9.26
CA LEU A 136 -8.48 10.38 -8.26
C LEU A 136 -8.21 11.83 -7.82
N TRP A 137 -9.29 12.59 -7.71
CA TRP A 137 -9.35 13.94 -7.14
C TRP A 137 -10.12 13.93 -5.83
N SER A 138 -9.55 14.52 -4.81
CA SER A 138 -10.22 14.75 -3.53
C SER A 138 -11.40 15.71 -3.69
N ARG A 139 -12.30 15.71 -2.71
CA ARG A 139 -13.58 16.46 -2.77
C ARG A 139 -13.42 17.98 -2.87
N ASP A 140 -12.28 18.50 -2.44
CA ASP A 140 -11.91 19.91 -2.42
C ASP A 140 -11.25 20.35 -3.73
N LYS A 141 -11.03 19.42 -4.68
CA LYS A 141 -10.43 19.70 -5.99
C LYS A 141 -11.42 19.55 -7.14
N SER A 142 -11.18 20.33 -8.17
CA SER A 142 -11.92 20.26 -9.44
C SER A 142 -11.15 19.41 -10.44
N TRP A 143 -11.74 18.29 -10.87
CA TRP A 143 -11.14 17.44 -11.90
C TRP A 143 -10.92 18.14 -13.26
N GLN A 144 -11.59 19.27 -13.49
CA GLN A 144 -11.48 20.03 -14.75
C GLN A 144 -10.25 20.96 -14.76
N SER A 145 -9.84 21.47 -13.61
CA SER A 145 -8.78 22.49 -13.49
C SER A 145 -7.57 22.03 -12.68
N ASP A 146 -7.77 21.13 -11.72
CA ASP A 146 -6.70 20.71 -10.82
C ASP A 146 -6.03 19.40 -11.29
N LYS A 147 -4.80 19.17 -10.85
CA LYS A 147 -4.12 17.90 -11.04
C LYS A 147 -4.71 16.84 -10.09
N PRO A 148 -4.67 15.55 -10.47
CA PRO A 148 -5.09 14.48 -9.60
C PRO A 148 -4.22 14.42 -8.33
N ASP A 149 -4.82 13.97 -7.22
CA ASP A 149 -4.11 13.76 -5.96
C ASP A 149 -3.52 12.37 -5.86
N THR A 150 -4.12 11.41 -6.53
CA THR A 150 -3.81 10.00 -6.33
C THR A 150 -3.84 9.24 -7.64
N HIS A 151 -2.82 8.42 -7.83
CA HIS A 151 -2.75 7.41 -8.86
C HIS A 151 -3.17 6.07 -8.27
N ILE A 152 -3.95 5.29 -9.02
CA ILE A 152 -4.54 4.04 -8.55
C ILE A 152 -4.17 2.91 -9.50
N ARG A 153 -3.74 1.79 -8.89
CA ARG A 153 -3.68 0.47 -9.52
C ARG A 153 -4.56 -0.51 -8.76
N TRP A 154 -4.93 -1.59 -9.41
CA TRP A 154 -5.64 -2.69 -8.75
C TRP A 154 -5.03 -4.03 -9.13
N PHE A 155 -5.22 -5.02 -8.27
CA PHE A 155 -4.67 -6.35 -8.43
C PHE A 155 -5.62 -7.39 -7.82
N TRP A 156 -5.62 -8.60 -8.40
CA TRP A 156 -6.25 -9.73 -7.75
C TRP A 156 -5.40 -10.20 -6.56
N SER A 157 -6.05 -10.67 -5.49
CA SER A 157 -5.36 -11.09 -4.26
C SER A 157 -4.31 -12.17 -4.48
N LYS A 158 -4.54 -13.09 -5.40
CA LYS A 158 -3.60 -14.18 -5.76
C LYS A 158 -2.56 -13.80 -6.81
N GLN A 159 -2.66 -12.62 -7.38
CA GLN A 159 -1.68 -12.15 -8.36
C GLN A 159 -0.30 -11.99 -7.70
N VAL A 160 0.73 -12.44 -8.42
CA VAL A 160 2.13 -12.28 -8.01
C VAL A 160 2.51 -10.82 -7.96
N VAL A 161 3.26 -10.43 -6.93
CA VAL A 161 3.75 -9.05 -6.79
C VAL A 161 5.03 -8.88 -7.59
N ASP A 162 5.02 -7.98 -8.57
CA ASP A 162 6.24 -7.50 -9.20
C ASP A 162 6.77 -6.29 -8.41
N TRP A 163 7.67 -6.57 -7.45
CA TRP A 163 8.26 -5.51 -6.62
C TRP A 163 9.07 -4.48 -7.43
N ASN A 164 9.69 -4.88 -8.56
CA ASN A 164 10.42 -3.94 -9.41
C ASN A 164 9.47 -2.92 -10.03
N ASP A 165 8.35 -3.39 -10.54
CA ASP A 165 7.32 -2.56 -11.13
C ASP A 165 6.63 -1.67 -10.08
N ILE A 166 6.32 -2.20 -8.89
CA ILE A 166 5.71 -1.44 -7.79
C ILE A 166 6.64 -0.33 -7.31
N PHE A 167 7.92 -0.62 -7.05
CA PHE A 167 8.87 0.40 -6.58
C PHE A 167 9.05 1.51 -7.63
N ARG A 168 9.18 1.15 -8.92
CA ARG A 168 9.27 2.12 -10.00
C ARG A 168 8.02 2.98 -10.09
N TRP A 169 6.82 2.39 -10.06
CA TRP A 169 5.57 3.12 -10.15
C TRP A 169 5.38 4.09 -8.97
N VAL A 170 5.66 3.67 -7.75
CA VAL A 170 5.56 4.55 -6.56
C VAL A 170 6.56 5.70 -6.67
N ASP A 171 7.78 5.45 -7.13
CA ASP A 171 8.80 6.50 -7.32
C ASP A 171 8.32 7.56 -8.34
N GLU A 172 7.78 7.12 -9.48
CA GLU A 172 7.23 8.01 -10.51
C GLU A 172 6.03 8.82 -9.99
N VAL A 173 5.11 8.18 -9.26
CA VAL A 173 3.92 8.84 -8.71
C VAL A 173 4.29 9.88 -7.66
N GLN A 174 5.23 9.55 -6.76
CA GLN A 174 5.68 10.50 -5.74
C GLN A 174 6.48 11.67 -6.33
N ALA A 175 7.21 11.45 -7.43
CA ALA A 175 7.86 12.55 -8.17
C ALA A 175 6.86 13.58 -8.74
N LEU A 176 5.60 13.17 -8.95
CA LEU A 176 4.49 14.07 -9.33
C LEU A 176 3.82 14.74 -8.12
N ASN A 177 4.28 14.49 -6.90
CA ASN A 177 3.64 14.89 -5.64
C ASN A 177 2.21 14.31 -5.49
N CYS A 178 2.00 13.09 -5.98
CA CYS A 178 0.74 12.36 -5.87
C CYS A 178 0.87 11.16 -4.92
N ASN A 179 -0.26 10.70 -4.39
CA ASN A 179 -0.35 9.47 -3.64
C ASN A 179 -0.41 8.26 -4.58
N ALA A 180 0.17 7.15 -4.15
CA ALA A 180 0.07 5.87 -4.83
C ALA A 180 -0.84 4.94 -4.02
N ASP A 181 -2.03 4.66 -4.54
CA ASP A 181 -2.99 3.76 -3.89
C ASP A 181 -3.20 2.50 -4.73
N ILE A 182 -3.26 1.35 -4.06
CA ILE A 182 -3.63 0.08 -4.69
C ILE A 182 -4.91 -0.45 -4.09
N TYR A 183 -5.69 -1.15 -4.91
CA TYR A 183 -6.89 -1.84 -4.48
C TYR A 183 -6.75 -3.33 -4.78
N ILE A 184 -6.93 -4.15 -3.76
CA ILE A 184 -6.82 -5.60 -3.86
C ILE A 184 -8.23 -6.19 -3.83
N ILE A 185 -8.53 -7.03 -4.80
CA ILE A 185 -9.81 -7.71 -4.94
C ILE A 185 -9.60 -9.19 -4.62
N ASP A 186 -10.41 -9.73 -3.72
CA ASP A 186 -10.39 -11.15 -3.37
C ASP A 186 -11.40 -11.97 -4.18
N GLU A 187 -11.48 -13.28 -3.90
CA GLU A 187 -12.35 -14.22 -4.59
C GLU A 187 -13.84 -14.03 -4.27
N GLU A 188 -14.15 -13.31 -3.18
CA GLU A 188 -15.51 -12.92 -2.82
C GLU A 188 -15.89 -11.55 -3.40
N LEU A 189 -15.03 -11.00 -4.27
CA LEU A 189 -15.17 -9.67 -4.88
C LEU A 189 -15.20 -8.53 -3.83
N GLU A 190 -14.55 -8.73 -2.69
CA GLU A 190 -14.32 -7.68 -1.70
C GLU A 190 -13.11 -6.83 -2.09
N VAL A 191 -13.27 -5.52 -2.04
CA VAL A 191 -12.20 -4.56 -2.35
C VAL A 191 -11.58 -4.03 -1.07
N THR A 192 -10.25 -4.11 -0.97
CA THR A 192 -9.49 -3.50 0.12
C THR A 192 -8.45 -2.54 -0.46
N GLY A 193 -8.44 -1.29 0.01
CA GLY A 193 -7.49 -0.28 -0.42
C GLY A 193 -6.27 -0.18 0.50
N TYR A 194 -5.13 0.11 -0.11
CA TYR A 194 -3.86 0.37 0.56
C TYR A 194 -3.18 1.58 -0.06
N ARG A 195 -2.49 2.36 0.78
CA ARG A 195 -1.61 3.45 0.35
C ARG A 195 -0.16 3.02 0.46
N LEU A 196 0.61 3.33 -0.56
CA LEU A 196 2.03 3.04 -0.67
C LEU A 196 2.81 4.35 -0.58
N SER A 197 3.88 4.35 0.23
CA SER A 197 4.75 5.53 0.37
C SER A 197 6.18 5.10 0.68
N PHE A 198 7.17 5.82 0.15
CA PHE A 198 8.52 5.65 0.62
C PHE A 198 8.71 6.35 1.96
N GLU A 199 9.34 5.63 2.88
CA GLU A 199 9.68 6.11 4.22
C GLU A 199 11.18 6.38 4.30
N ASP A 200 11.55 7.40 5.05
CA ASP A 200 12.93 7.62 5.46
C ASP A 200 13.11 7.11 6.89
N LEU A 201 13.61 5.88 7.01
CA LEU A 201 13.85 5.26 8.30
C LEU A 201 15.14 5.82 8.90
N GLN A 202 15.01 6.61 9.95
CA GLN A 202 16.13 7.20 10.69
C GLN A 202 15.98 6.93 12.19
N GLY A 203 17.10 6.73 12.88
CA GLY A 203 17.18 6.55 14.32
C GLY A 203 18.08 7.60 14.96
N VAL A 204 18.04 7.64 16.28
CA VAL A 204 18.85 8.58 17.09
C VAL A 204 19.94 7.87 17.90
N ASN A 205 20.10 6.54 17.71
CA ASN A 205 21.08 5.79 18.47
C ASN A 205 22.48 6.00 17.91
N GLN A 206 23.46 5.90 18.80
CA GLN A 206 24.87 5.99 18.46
C GLN A 206 25.27 4.92 17.43
N THR A 207 25.99 5.33 16.39
CA THR A 207 26.50 4.47 15.32
C THR A 207 28.00 4.21 15.52
N TRP A 208 28.58 3.35 14.68
CA TRP A 208 30.03 3.14 14.66
C TRP A 208 30.83 4.42 14.48
N ASN A 209 30.34 5.35 13.67
CA ASN A 209 31.05 6.59 13.36
C ASN A 209 31.05 7.59 14.53
N ASP A 210 30.13 7.45 15.46
CA ASP A 210 30.02 8.31 16.64
C ASP A 210 30.93 7.84 17.79
N LEU A 211 31.50 6.62 17.70
CA LEU A 211 32.42 6.10 18.68
C LEU A 211 33.80 6.80 18.56
N SER A 212 34.39 7.17 19.69
CA SER A 212 35.78 7.59 19.81
C SER A 212 36.75 6.46 19.45
N SER A 213 38.02 6.78 19.17
CA SER A 213 39.02 5.76 18.87
C SER A 213 39.20 4.76 20.03
N SER A 214 39.19 5.25 21.27
CA SER A 214 39.30 4.39 22.45
C SER A 214 38.11 3.46 22.64
N GLU A 215 36.88 3.91 22.34
CA GLU A 215 35.68 3.06 22.37
C GLU A 215 35.72 1.98 21.29
N LYS A 216 36.20 2.32 20.08
CA LYS A 216 36.39 1.36 18.98
C LYS A 216 37.44 0.30 19.36
N GLU A 217 38.57 0.70 19.93
CA GLU A 217 39.60 -0.23 20.39
C GLU A 217 39.05 -1.18 21.46
N SER A 218 38.37 -0.65 22.48
CA SER A 218 37.73 -1.43 23.55
C SER A 218 36.69 -2.41 22.99
N LEU A 219 35.86 -1.97 22.03
CA LEU A 219 34.86 -2.82 21.39
C LEU A 219 35.53 -3.96 20.62
N ILE A 220 36.63 -3.70 19.90
CA ILE A 220 37.40 -4.71 19.17
C ILE A 220 38.02 -5.73 20.13
N GLU A 221 38.57 -5.27 21.25
CA GLU A 221 39.13 -6.16 22.28
C GLU A 221 38.06 -7.10 22.88
N LEU A 222 36.91 -6.56 23.26
CA LEU A 222 35.76 -7.31 23.74
C LEU A 222 35.26 -8.32 22.70
N TYR A 223 35.15 -7.92 21.44
CA TYR A 223 34.74 -8.78 20.35
C TYR A 223 35.71 -9.95 20.12
N ASN A 224 37.02 -9.72 20.28
CA ASN A 224 38.04 -10.74 20.15
C ASN A 224 38.01 -11.77 21.30
N GLN A 225 37.47 -11.40 22.47
CA GLN A 225 37.31 -12.26 23.64
C GLN A 225 35.97 -13.00 23.69
N ARG A 226 35.11 -12.81 22.64
CA ARG A 226 33.79 -13.44 22.57
C ARG A 226 33.82 -14.95 22.64
N THR A 227 32.78 -15.54 23.21
CA THR A 227 32.54 -16.99 23.24
C THR A 227 31.49 -17.33 22.18
N GLU A 228 31.80 -18.28 21.31
CA GLU A 228 30.88 -18.75 20.28
C GLU A 228 29.73 -19.57 20.88
N SER A 229 28.52 -19.36 20.33
CA SER A 229 27.30 -20.08 20.71
C SER A 229 26.57 -20.61 19.45
N LYS A 230 25.51 -21.42 19.66
CA LYS A 230 24.69 -21.94 18.54
C LYS A 230 23.96 -20.85 17.72
N ILE A 231 23.76 -19.67 18.30
CA ILE A 231 22.92 -18.61 17.73
C ILE A 231 23.70 -17.32 17.45
N GLY A 232 25.03 -17.36 17.61
CA GLY A 232 25.92 -16.21 17.47
C GLY A 232 27.04 -16.24 18.49
N SER A 233 27.38 -15.12 19.12
CA SER A 233 28.44 -15.02 20.13
C SER A 233 27.97 -14.31 21.38
N PHE A 234 28.63 -14.62 22.51
CA PHE A 234 28.42 -13.98 23.80
C PHE A 234 29.67 -13.26 24.28
N ILE A 235 29.50 -12.04 24.78
CA ILE A 235 30.52 -11.20 25.40
C ILE A 235 30.12 -10.99 26.84
N ASP A 236 30.94 -11.49 27.79
CA ASP A 236 30.63 -11.46 29.22
C ASP A 236 31.14 -10.17 29.90
N ASP A 237 30.78 -9.03 29.33
CA ASP A 237 30.99 -7.70 29.91
C ASP A 237 30.00 -6.69 29.37
N LEU A 238 28.86 -6.58 30.04
CA LEU A 238 27.81 -5.64 29.67
C LEU A 238 28.19 -4.17 29.91
N GLU A 239 28.94 -3.90 31.01
CA GLU A 239 29.27 -2.53 31.41
C GLU A 239 30.26 -1.90 30.45
N ALA A 240 31.21 -2.69 29.95
CA ALA A 240 32.22 -2.21 28.99
C ALA A 240 31.70 -2.14 27.54
N TRP A 241 30.51 -2.72 27.24
CA TRP A 241 29.96 -2.69 25.88
C TRP A 241 29.47 -1.30 25.45
N PRO A 242 30.16 -0.60 24.50
CA PRO A 242 29.90 0.81 24.25
C PRO A 242 28.70 1.05 23.32
N LEU A 243 28.35 0.09 22.44
CA LEU A 243 27.40 0.30 21.34
C LEU A 243 26.03 -0.33 21.63
N LYS A 244 25.13 0.43 22.25
CA LYS A 244 23.81 -0.04 22.68
C LYS A 244 22.83 -0.38 21.54
N SER A 245 23.11 0.06 20.32
CA SER A 245 22.30 -0.28 19.11
C SER A 245 22.51 -1.73 18.66
N ILE A 246 23.64 -2.32 18.97
CA ILE A 246 24.07 -3.67 18.60
C ILE A 246 24.16 -4.56 19.83
N GLY A 247 23.76 -5.81 19.66
CA GLY A 247 23.74 -6.83 20.72
C GLY A 247 22.47 -6.83 21.55
N TYR A 248 22.18 -7.96 22.14
CA TYR A 248 21.06 -8.16 23.04
C TYR A 248 21.58 -8.40 24.47
N GLU A 249 21.27 -7.47 25.37
CA GLU A 249 21.66 -7.57 26.77
C GLU A 249 20.98 -8.76 27.45
N HIS A 250 21.75 -9.68 28.01
CA HIS A 250 21.23 -10.83 28.71
C HIS A 250 22.25 -11.36 29.71
N PHE A 251 21.79 -11.70 30.90
CA PHE A 251 22.65 -12.02 32.05
C PHE A 251 23.63 -10.86 32.34
N SER A 252 24.94 -11.17 32.45
CA SER A 252 26.02 -10.21 32.68
C SER A 252 26.66 -9.67 31.39
N GLY A 253 26.11 -10.02 30.22
CA GLY A 253 26.79 -9.74 28.97
C GLY A 253 25.86 -9.43 27.80
N VAL A 254 26.45 -9.47 26.61
CA VAL A 254 25.81 -9.12 25.34
C VAL A 254 25.85 -10.30 24.38
N ASN A 255 24.68 -10.69 23.87
CA ASN A 255 24.57 -11.68 22.79
C ASN A 255 24.54 -10.96 21.44
N LEU A 256 25.42 -11.36 20.53
CA LEU A 256 25.45 -10.91 19.14
C LEU A 256 24.88 -12.01 18.25
N ASN A 257 23.90 -11.65 17.41
CA ASN A 257 23.40 -12.54 16.37
C ASN A 257 24.32 -12.52 15.12
N PRO A 258 24.16 -13.45 14.16
CA PRO A 258 25.03 -13.50 12.98
C PRO A 258 25.03 -12.22 12.12
N ASP A 259 23.90 -11.50 12.01
CA ASP A 259 23.84 -10.25 11.26
C ASP A 259 24.66 -9.15 11.97
N GLU A 260 24.59 -9.08 13.30
CA GLU A 260 25.36 -8.15 14.13
C GLU A 260 26.86 -8.47 14.12
N MET A 261 27.23 -9.75 14.12
CA MET A 261 28.62 -10.19 13.99
C MET A 261 29.20 -9.79 12.62
N ASN A 262 28.48 -10.08 11.55
CA ASN A 262 28.90 -9.71 10.18
C ASN A 262 29.07 -8.20 10.03
N TRP A 263 28.17 -7.41 10.63
CA TRP A 263 28.27 -5.95 10.63
C TRP A 263 29.53 -5.49 11.38
N LEU A 264 29.79 -5.98 12.59
CA LEU A 264 31.01 -5.64 13.37
C LEU A 264 32.28 -6.02 12.61
N GLU A 265 32.34 -7.21 12.03
CA GLU A 265 33.49 -7.66 11.24
C GLU A 265 33.74 -6.75 10.04
N SER A 266 32.67 -6.30 9.36
CA SER A 266 32.80 -5.35 8.25
C SER A 266 33.41 -4.00 8.69
N LYS A 267 33.05 -3.55 9.90
CA LYS A 267 33.59 -2.30 10.47
C LYS A 267 35.05 -2.44 10.95
N ILE A 268 35.40 -3.61 11.52
CA ILE A 268 36.76 -3.88 12.03
C ILE A 268 37.76 -4.07 10.90
N GLN A 269 37.38 -4.78 9.82
CA GLN A 269 38.27 -5.16 8.72
C GLN A 269 38.52 -4.05 7.67
N SER A 270 37.93 -2.86 7.84
CA SER A 270 38.14 -1.67 7.01
C SER A 270 38.24 -1.97 5.50
N GLY A 271 37.12 -2.26 4.83
CA GLY A 271 37.17 -2.33 3.37
C GLY A 271 36.20 -3.22 2.62
N ASN A 272 35.43 -4.04 3.27
CA ASN A 272 34.41 -4.87 2.61
C ASN A 272 33.02 -4.58 3.21
N ASP A 273 32.61 -3.32 3.17
CA ASP A 273 31.24 -2.95 3.51
C ASP A 273 30.31 -3.57 2.43
N ARG A 274 29.94 -4.84 2.63
CA ARG A 274 28.82 -5.39 1.87
C ARG A 274 27.62 -4.54 2.23
N GLU A 275 27.10 -3.86 1.26
CA GLU A 275 25.92 -2.98 1.38
C GLU A 275 24.66 -3.81 1.71
N SER A 276 24.71 -4.51 2.87
CA SER A 276 23.59 -5.30 3.34
C SER A 276 22.50 -4.37 3.89
N LEU A 277 21.25 -4.81 3.81
CA LEU A 277 20.14 -4.08 4.40
C LEU A 277 20.34 -3.87 5.91
N PHE A 278 20.89 -4.86 6.62
CA PHE A 278 21.19 -4.76 8.04
C PHE A 278 22.20 -3.62 8.31
N ASN A 279 23.30 -3.59 7.58
CA ASN A 279 24.32 -2.55 7.70
C ASN A 279 23.73 -1.17 7.46
N ASN A 280 22.96 -1.00 6.38
CA ASN A 280 22.33 0.27 6.04
C ASN A 280 21.41 0.78 7.16
N LEU A 281 20.60 -0.09 7.75
CA LEU A 281 19.68 0.31 8.83
C LEU A 281 20.42 0.65 10.13
N VAL A 282 21.43 -0.14 10.52
CA VAL A 282 22.23 0.14 11.72
C VAL A 282 23.02 1.44 11.57
N ASP A 283 23.61 1.67 10.40
CA ASP A 283 24.38 2.90 10.12
C ASP A 283 23.49 4.18 10.07
N ARG A 284 22.16 4.01 10.01
CA ARG A 284 21.17 5.11 10.20
C ARG A 284 20.77 5.34 11.66
N GLY A 285 21.44 4.70 12.62
CA GLY A 285 21.14 4.83 14.05
C GLY A 285 19.90 4.04 14.51
N LEU A 286 19.49 3.01 13.75
CA LEU A 286 18.35 2.18 14.08
C LEU A 286 18.77 0.93 14.86
N ILE A 287 17.90 0.45 15.74
CA ILE A 287 18.08 -0.82 16.45
C ILE A 287 17.19 -1.88 15.81
N LEU A 288 17.80 -3.00 15.38
CA LEU A 288 17.11 -4.12 14.77
C LEU A 288 16.96 -5.26 15.76
N ARG A 289 15.77 -5.80 15.88
CA ARG A 289 15.46 -6.99 16.69
C ARG A 289 14.61 -7.96 15.89
N SER A 290 14.70 -9.24 16.24
CA SER A 290 13.94 -10.30 15.56
C SER A 290 12.46 -9.95 15.42
N GLY A 291 11.94 -10.01 14.21
CA GLY A 291 10.53 -9.85 13.87
C GLY A 291 9.72 -11.14 13.90
N PHE A 292 10.34 -12.27 14.30
CA PHE A 292 9.73 -13.62 14.27
C PHE A 292 8.30 -13.68 14.82
N LYS A 293 8.02 -13.02 15.95
CA LYS A 293 6.68 -12.99 16.57
C LYS A 293 5.65 -12.21 15.76
N TYR A 294 6.08 -11.47 14.75
CA TYR A 294 5.24 -10.59 13.94
C TYR A 294 5.20 -11.00 12.46
N GLY A 295 5.82 -12.15 12.12
CA GLY A 295 5.86 -12.65 10.75
C GLY A 295 6.65 -11.77 9.79
N CYS A 296 7.72 -11.14 10.28
CA CYS A 296 8.65 -10.34 9.47
C CYS A 296 10.09 -10.59 9.91
N LYS A 297 11.06 -10.10 9.14
CA LYS A 297 12.47 -10.31 9.46
C LYS A 297 12.88 -9.50 10.70
N TRP A 298 12.58 -8.18 10.72
CA TRP A 298 13.00 -7.30 11.81
C TRP A 298 11.89 -6.40 12.35
N ARG A 299 11.94 -6.21 13.67
CA ARG A 299 11.34 -5.05 14.35
C ARG A 299 12.41 -3.98 14.42
N VAL A 300 12.10 -2.80 13.92
CA VAL A 300 13.06 -1.70 13.82
C VAL A 300 12.64 -0.56 14.74
N TYR A 301 13.56 -0.14 15.58
CA TYR A 301 13.38 0.92 16.58
C TYR A 301 14.18 2.15 16.18
N ASN A 302 13.58 3.31 16.30
CA ASN A 302 14.22 4.59 16.03
C ASN A 302 14.93 5.20 17.27
N ASP A 303 14.67 4.66 18.45
CA ASP A 303 15.24 5.07 19.72
C ASP A 303 15.53 3.83 20.58
N THR A 304 16.00 4.01 21.82
CA THR A 304 16.28 2.89 22.73
C THR A 304 15.05 2.01 23.00
N ILE A 305 15.27 0.71 23.15
CA ILE A 305 14.16 -0.25 23.32
C ILE A 305 13.33 0.04 24.58
N GLN A 306 13.95 0.66 25.60
CA GLN A 306 13.27 1.04 26.84
C GLN A 306 12.40 2.30 26.68
N SER A 307 12.72 3.18 25.72
CA SER A 307 12.05 4.47 25.54
C SER A 307 10.84 4.37 24.61
N CYS A 308 10.85 3.45 23.64
CA CYS A 308 9.82 3.39 22.62
C CYS A 308 9.44 1.97 22.18
N HIS A 309 8.25 1.86 21.58
CA HIS A 309 7.89 0.68 20.81
C HIS A 309 8.42 0.78 19.38
N ALA A 310 8.85 -0.34 18.78
CA ALA A 310 9.29 -0.35 17.39
C ALA A 310 8.17 0.21 16.49
N PRO A 311 8.40 1.29 15.73
CA PRO A 311 7.40 1.82 14.81
C PRO A 311 7.26 0.97 13.55
N TRP A 312 8.32 0.26 13.14
CA TRP A 312 8.35 -0.47 11.87
C TRP A 312 8.56 -1.96 12.03
N LEU A 313 7.91 -2.71 11.14
CA LEU A 313 8.20 -4.11 10.83
C LEU A 313 8.78 -4.15 9.42
N VAL A 314 10.05 -4.50 9.30
CA VAL A 314 10.78 -4.45 8.04
C VAL A 314 10.99 -5.86 7.49
N GLU A 315 10.65 -6.04 6.21
CA GLU A 315 10.83 -7.27 5.45
C GLU A 315 11.57 -6.98 4.15
N PRO A 316 12.70 -7.66 3.85
CA PRO A 316 13.32 -7.59 2.53
C PRO A 316 12.40 -8.15 1.44
N VAL A 317 12.44 -7.59 0.22
CA VAL A 317 11.65 -8.10 -0.91
C VAL A 317 11.91 -9.58 -1.21
N GLU A 318 13.13 -10.05 -0.99
CA GLU A 318 13.58 -11.41 -1.25
C GLU A 318 12.90 -12.46 -0.37
N THR A 319 12.46 -12.08 0.83
CA THR A 319 11.77 -12.93 1.80
C THR A 319 10.30 -12.57 1.99
N SER A 320 9.85 -11.52 1.32
CA SER A 320 8.47 -11.06 1.36
C SER A 320 7.52 -12.05 0.68
N ALA A 321 6.24 -11.95 0.99
CA ALA A 321 5.20 -12.72 0.33
C ALA A 321 5.22 -12.52 -1.20
N THR A 322 4.99 -13.59 -1.94
CA THR A 322 5.05 -13.58 -3.43
C THR A 322 3.78 -13.08 -4.09
N ASN A 323 2.66 -12.98 -3.37
CA ASN A 323 1.38 -12.52 -3.87
C ASN A 323 0.75 -11.47 -2.95
N TRP A 324 -0.23 -10.74 -3.47
CA TRP A 324 -0.89 -9.66 -2.74
C TRP A 324 -1.64 -10.15 -1.49
N GLN A 325 -2.19 -11.37 -1.49
CA GLN A 325 -2.85 -11.93 -0.31
C GLN A 325 -1.91 -12.03 0.89
N GLY A 326 -0.69 -12.51 0.67
CA GLY A 326 0.34 -12.60 1.71
C GLY A 326 0.82 -11.22 2.18
N VAL A 327 1.03 -10.28 1.25
CA VAL A 327 1.38 -8.89 1.59
C VAL A 327 0.28 -8.24 2.44
N CYS A 328 -0.99 -8.37 2.02
CA CYS A 328 -2.14 -7.84 2.78
C CYS A 328 -2.23 -8.45 4.19
N LEU A 329 -1.92 -9.73 4.34
CA LEU A 329 -1.86 -10.38 5.65
C LEU A 329 -0.78 -9.75 6.54
N SER A 330 0.44 -9.56 6.02
CA SER A 330 1.55 -8.94 6.75
C SER A 330 1.23 -7.51 7.18
N VAL A 331 0.67 -6.71 6.29
CA VAL A 331 0.20 -5.33 6.57
C VAL A 331 -0.87 -5.31 7.67
N ARG A 332 -1.83 -6.25 7.61
CA ARG A 332 -2.90 -6.35 8.61
C ARG A 332 -2.37 -6.77 9.99
N LEU A 333 -1.42 -7.71 10.02
CA LEU A 333 -0.78 -8.13 11.27
C LEU A 333 0.01 -6.98 11.91
N ALA A 334 0.77 -6.23 11.12
CA ALA A 334 1.49 -5.04 11.58
C ALA A 334 0.54 -3.97 12.14
N ALA A 335 -0.53 -3.66 11.42
CA ALA A 335 -1.55 -2.71 11.86
C ALA A 335 -2.24 -3.15 13.17
N GLY A 336 -2.46 -4.45 13.36
CA GLY A 336 -3.02 -5.03 14.59
C GLY A 336 -2.18 -4.80 15.85
N VAL A 337 -0.89 -4.52 15.68
CA VAL A 337 0.05 -4.20 16.77
C VAL A 337 0.57 -2.75 16.69
N HIS A 338 -0.14 -1.89 16.00
CA HIS A 338 0.17 -0.45 15.83
C HIS A 338 1.58 -0.21 15.25
N LYS A 339 1.97 -0.99 14.25
CA LYS A 339 3.24 -0.86 13.53
C LYS A 339 2.99 -0.69 12.04
N LEU A 340 3.92 -0.02 11.38
CA LEU A 340 3.92 0.12 9.93
C LEU A 340 4.72 -1.04 9.30
N TRP A 341 4.11 -1.75 8.37
CA TRP A 341 4.82 -2.75 7.59
C TRP A 341 5.58 -2.08 6.45
N VAL A 342 6.84 -2.43 6.30
CA VAL A 342 7.76 -1.81 5.34
C VAL A 342 8.50 -2.90 4.57
N CYS A 343 8.41 -2.83 3.25
CA CYS A 343 9.19 -3.66 2.34
C CYS A 343 10.47 -2.95 1.94
N ALA A 344 11.63 -3.59 2.14
CA ALA A 344 12.92 -3.00 1.84
C ALA A 344 13.52 -3.60 0.58
N LYS A 345 14.06 -2.75 -0.30
CA LYS A 345 14.68 -3.14 -1.57
C LYS A 345 15.86 -2.26 -1.92
N HIS A 346 16.94 -2.87 -2.43
CA HIS A 346 17.99 -2.12 -3.08
C HIS A 346 17.50 -1.68 -4.47
N TYR A 347 17.34 -0.37 -4.66
CA TYR A 347 16.74 0.21 -5.84
C TYR A 347 17.50 1.46 -6.28
N SER A 348 17.91 1.52 -7.55
CA SER A 348 18.66 2.67 -8.11
C SER A 348 19.90 3.08 -7.29
N GLY A 349 20.67 2.09 -6.80
CA GLY A 349 21.93 2.32 -6.07
C GLY A 349 21.78 2.62 -4.58
N ASN A 350 20.55 2.59 -4.03
CA ASN A 350 20.28 2.86 -2.62
C ASN A 350 19.21 1.91 -2.06
N TRP A 351 19.18 1.74 -0.75
CA TRP A 351 18.06 1.09 -0.07
C TRP A 351 16.86 2.02 -0.02
N LYS A 352 15.72 1.53 -0.53
CA LYS A 352 14.41 2.19 -0.41
C LYS A 352 13.48 1.36 0.47
N PHE A 353 12.65 2.05 1.22
CA PHE A 353 11.77 1.49 2.24
C PHE A 353 10.33 1.84 1.88
N LEU A 354 9.60 0.88 1.32
CA LEU A 354 8.23 1.06 0.88
C LEU A 354 7.26 0.65 1.98
N SER A 355 6.59 1.60 2.58
CA SER A 355 5.49 1.34 3.50
C SER A 355 4.21 1.02 2.75
N ILE A 356 3.43 0.09 3.31
CA ILE A 356 2.08 -0.23 2.85
C ILE A 356 1.13 -0.15 4.04
N SER A 357 0.15 0.72 3.96
CA SER A 357 -0.84 0.92 5.02
C SER A 357 -2.27 0.80 4.49
N ARG A 358 -3.18 0.29 5.33
CA ARG A 358 -4.58 0.19 4.94
C ARG A 358 -5.18 1.58 4.73
N TRP A 359 -5.79 1.77 3.59
CA TRP A 359 -6.41 3.02 3.18
C TRP A 359 -7.88 2.82 2.82
N THR A 360 -8.70 3.82 3.08
CA THR A 360 -10.10 3.82 2.67
C THR A 360 -10.40 5.20 2.09
N SER A 361 -10.85 5.25 0.85
CA SER A 361 -11.29 6.48 0.18
C SER A 361 -12.34 7.20 1.02
N GLY A 362 -12.22 8.53 1.15
CA GLY A 362 -13.15 9.35 1.92
C GLY A 362 -12.95 9.39 3.45
N LYS A 363 -11.97 8.69 4.01
CA LYS A 363 -11.55 8.89 5.40
C LYS A 363 -10.44 9.93 5.47
N LYS A 364 -10.67 11.02 6.22
CA LYS A 364 -9.61 11.93 6.67
C LYS A 364 -8.86 11.31 7.83
#